data_b8da9d2adc40d101c58bebfb1c9376a5
#
_entry.id   b8da9d2adc40d101c58bebfb1c9376a5
#
_cell.length_a   1.000
_cell.length_b   1.000
_cell.length_c   1.000
_cell.angle_alpha   90.00
_cell.angle_beta   90.00
_cell.angle_gamma   90.00
#
_symmetry.space_group_name_H-M   'P 1'
#
loop_
_entity.id
_entity.type
_entity.pdbx_description
1 polymer ?
#
loop_
_entity_poly.entity_id
_entity_poly.type
_entity_poly.pdbx_seq_one_letter_code
_entity_poly.pdbx_strand_id
1 'polypeptide(L)'
;MKKRDKMKMMGILILLLAVITVAITLILVSRLSKTAGKDQKEETFDRSVSGMLSNAYILKSEEKDIIVLYRGETYFAEGKPEKKYTGVADIELTKGKVTKIYAKPSTIKGVLTSYSSKSVQIEGYEPLSAEKDLPVYLVASSGHAKIPVRQGKISDLVVGNSKVELVVAEQKACALVSYQEDMAEKVRVLLKNGKENTYASLFVCSGDAYTVDGNKRKKDTVTDAEKLLKGEKTGKEIKISPDTGGLLYRCDENGNPYGSGYEGDLILRKEKKGYVLINEIPMEDYIRYVLPSEMPLSFSYEALKAQAVCARTFTYGQMKNDTYARYGANLDDSIAYQAYHATTSYEVTDQAVADTTGMVMTYKGKLADCYYYSTSPGYSENLEVWNAASPGYLLAENHTREKTKDLSSDKAFHKFITAKADAYDENSPYFRWTATLSAKLGMDETYGKLKKLKVNKRSTSGYVLSLTMVFEKGERTIEKENEIRYALGKYLLDLDLADGTNKHRASSVPSACFEIKSQKKGTIVLTGGGFGHGIGMSQYGADAMGKEGKKWQEILGFYFKDVTFTNVFDLDT
;
A
#
# COMPACT_ATOMS: atom_id res chain seq x y z
N MET A 1 -34.72 -38.89 -44.05
CA MET A 1 -34.65 -39.01 -42.57
C MET A 1 -35.72 -38.11 -41.97
N LYS A 2 -36.75 -38.69 -41.30
CA LYS A 2 -37.90 -37.93 -40.76
C LYS A 2 -37.44 -37.03 -39.62
N LYS A 3 -38.04 -35.83 -39.49
CA LYS A 3 -37.73 -34.79 -38.47
C LYS A 3 -37.58 -35.36 -37.04
N ARG A 4 -38.28 -36.47 -36.76
CA ARG A 4 -38.26 -37.20 -35.48
C ARG A 4 -36.94 -37.95 -35.23
N ASP A 5 -36.24 -38.40 -36.28
CA ASP A 5 -34.96 -39.12 -36.17
C ASP A 5 -33.80 -38.15 -35.96
N LYS A 6 -33.87 -36.93 -36.53
CA LYS A 6 -32.91 -35.85 -36.26
C LYS A 6 -32.99 -35.37 -34.79
N MET A 7 -34.19 -35.26 -34.24
CA MET A 7 -34.35 -34.87 -32.81
C MET A 7 -33.84 -35.95 -31.85
N LYS A 8 -34.05 -37.25 -32.17
CA LYS A 8 -33.50 -38.34 -31.36
C LYS A 8 -31.96 -38.36 -31.42
N MET A 9 -31.40 -38.17 -32.61
CA MET A 9 -29.95 -38.11 -32.80
C MET A 9 -29.33 -36.90 -32.10
N MET A 10 -29.98 -35.73 -32.12
CA MET A 10 -29.55 -34.53 -31.39
C MET A 10 -29.61 -34.71 -29.85
N GLY A 11 -30.66 -35.40 -29.36
CA GLY A 11 -30.77 -35.75 -27.93
C GLY A 11 -29.66 -36.71 -27.47
N ILE A 12 -29.31 -37.71 -28.28
CA ILE A 12 -28.21 -38.65 -28.01
C ILE A 12 -26.86 -37.92 -28.04
N LEU A 13 -26.67 -36.96 -28.96
CA LEU A 13 -25.44 -36.18 -29.07
C LEU A 13 -25.24 -35.24 -27.85
N ILE A 14 -26.34 -34.63 -27.38
CA ILE A 14 -26.31 -33.79 -26.17
C ILE A 14 -26.01 -34.65 -24.93
N LEU A 15 -26.61 -35.84 -24.84
CA LEU A 15 -26.33 -36.76 -23.73
C LEU A 15 -24.87 -37.26 -23.73
N LEU A 16 -24.32 -37.57 -24.92
CA LEU A 16 -22.91 -37.95 -25.08
C LEU A 16 -21.96 -36.79 -24.72
N LEU A 17 -22.26 -35.58 -25.15
CA LEU A 17 -21.50 -34.38 -24.76
C LEU A 17 -21.52 -34.14 -23.23
N ALA A 18 -22.68 -34.28 -22.58
CA ALA A 18 -22.80 -34.17 -21.16
C ALA A 18 -21.98 -35.23 -20.39
N VAL A 19 -22.03 -36.50 -20.87
CA VAL A 19 -21.23 -37.61 -20.29
C VAL A 19 -19.73 -37.37 -20.48
N ILE A 20 -19.31 -36.86 -21.64
CA ILE A 20 -17.92 -36.52 -21.94
C ILE A 20 -17.47 -35.37 -21.06
N THR A 21 -18.31 -34.34 -20.85
CA THR A 21 -17.98 -33.19 -19.96
C THR A 21 -17.84 -33.65 -18.53
N VAL A 22 -18.74 -34.49 -18.02
CA VAL A 22 -18.64 -35.09 -16.68
C VAL A 22 -17.39 -35.96 -16.53
N ALA A 23 -17.06 -36.77 -17.54
CA ALA A 23 -15.85 -37.60 -17.55
C ALA A 23 -14.57 -36.75 -17.56
N ILE A 24 -14.53 -35.67 -18.36
CA ILE A 24 -13.40 -34.72 -18.39
C ILE A 24 -13.28 -34.00 -17.04
N THR A 25 -14.41 -33.58 -16.45
CA THR A 25 -14.42 -32.93 -15.13
C THR A 25 -13.94 -33.91 -14.03
N LEU A 26 -14.37 -35.16 -14.07
CA LEU A 26 -13.89 -36.19 -13.12
C LEU A 26 -12.40 -36.53 -13.32
N ILE A 27 -11.91 -36.54 -14.57
CA ILE A 27 -10.48 -36.74 -14.88
C ILE A 27 -9.66 -35.51 -14.44
N LEU A 28 -10.17 -34.29 -14.64
CA LEU A 28 -9.55 -33.06 -14.15
C LEU A 28 -9.55 -33.00 -12.60
N VAL A 29 -10.65 -33.34 -11.95
CA VAL A 29 -10.74 -33.43 -10.50
C VAL A 29 -9.81 -34.53 -9.97
N SER A 30 -9.74 -35.70 -10.63
CA SER A 30 -8.79 -36.76 -10.23
C SER A 30 -7.33 -36.40 -10.52
N ARG A 31 -7.05 -35.58 -11.55
CA ARG A 31 -5.69 -35.04 -11.79
C ARG A 31 -5.36 -33.90 -10.83
N LEU A 32 -6.30 -33.03 -10.51
CA LEU A 32 -6.13 -31.99 -9.48
C LEU A 32 -5.98 -32.60 -8.07
N SER A 33 -6.71 -33.69 -7.74
CA SER A 33 -6.50 -34.42 -6.49
C SER A 33 -5.18 -35.19 -6.46
N LYS A 34 -4.64 -35.62 -7.61
CA LYS A 34 -3.30 -36.23 -7.71
C LYS A 34 -2.15 -35.21 -7.74
N THR A 35 -2.39 -33.96 -8.16
CA THR A 35 -1.41 -32.86 -8.06
C THR A 35 -1.47 -32.13 -6.72
N ALA A 36 -2.62 -32.18 -6.02
CA ALA A 36 -2.73 -31.73 -4.62
C ALA A 36 -2.20 -32.76 -3.60
N GLY A 37 -1.88 -33.96 -4.04
CA GLY A 37 -1.29 -35.05 -3.25
C GLY A 37 0.18 -35.30 -3.62
N LYS A 38 1.00 -34.24 -3.79
CA LYS A 38 2.43 -34.41 -3.47
C LYS A 38 2.48 -34.49 -1.95
N ASP A 39 2.73 -35.71 -1.46
CA ASP A 39 3.08 -35.96 -0.09
C ASP A 39 4.06 -34.87 0.37
N GLN A 40 3.59 -33.92 1.20
CA GLN A 40 4.50 -33.18 2.06
C GLN A 40 5.19 -34.27 2.86
N LYS A 41 6.46 -34.50 2.56
CA LYS A 41 7.31 -35.38 3.34
C LYS A 41 7.15 -34.91 4.76
N GLU A 42 6.61 -35.78 5.64
CA GLU A 42 6.55 -35.50 7.07
C GLU A 42 7.99 -35.28 7.53
N GLU A 43 8.35 -34.00 7.75
CA GLU A 43 9.69 -33.68 8.24
C GLU A 43 9.76 -34.07 9.71
N THR A 44 10.74 -34.91 10.05
CA THR A 44 11.07 -35.25 11.42
C THR A 44 12.36 -34.56 11.81
N PHE A 45 12.53 -34.23 13.10
CA PHE A 45 13.80 -33.72 13.56
C PHE A 45 14.90 -34.78 13.36
N ASP A 46 15.99 -34.37 12.71
CA ASP A 46 17.15 -35.23 12.52
C ASP A 46 17.69 -35.69 13.88
N ARG A 47 18.13 -36.95 13.95
CA ARG A 47 18.70 -37.55 15.18
C ARG A 47 19.97 -36.85 15.67
N SER A 48 20.63 -36.07 14.85
CA SER A 48 21.74 -35.20 15.25
C SER A 48 21.30 -33.98 16.04
N VAL A 49 20.02 -33.58 15.95
CA VAL A 49 19.50 -32.35 16.58
C VAL A 49 19.29 -32.61 18.08
N SER A 50 20.00 -31.85 18.89
CA SER A 50 19.81 -31.77 20.35
C SER A 50 19.95 -30.30 20.77
N GLY A 51 19.16 -29.87 21.73
CA GLY A 51 19.14 -28.50 22.25
C GLY A 51 17.76 -27.92 22.43
N MET A 52 17.69 -26.63 22.62
CA MET A 52 16.45 -25.90 22.89
C MET A 52 15.91 -25.23 21.63
N LEU A 53 14.65 -25.46 21.28
CA LEU A 53 13.87 -24.71 20.31
C LEU A 53 13.07 -23.65 21.05
N SER A 54 13.47 -22.40 20.98
CA SER A 54 12.79 -21.32 21.69
C SER A 54 11.59 -20.81 20.90
N ASN A 55 10.48 -20.57 21.63
CA ASN A 55 9.25 -19.97 21.10
C ASN A 55 8.60 -20.74 19.93
N ALA A 56 8.74 -22.05 19.87
CA ALA A 56 8.06 -22.89 18.90
C ALA A 56 6.54 -22.95 19.20
N TYR A 57 5.71 -23.19 18.18
CA TYR A 57 4.28 -23.42 18.36
C TYR A 57 3.96 -24.91 18.33
N ILE A 58 3.39 -25.42 19.41
CA ILE A 58 2.94 -26.80 19.50
C ILE A 58 1.50 -26.90 19.02
N LEU A 59 1.29 -27.60 17.90
CA LEU A 59 -0.03 -27.89 17.33
C LEU A 59 -0.69 -29.08 18.04
N LYS A 60 0.10 -30.10 18.41
CA LYS A 60 -0.34 -31.29 19.08
C LYS A 60 0.77 -31.82 19.98
N SER A 61 0.43 -32.34 21.16
CA SER A 61 1.39 -32.93 22.11
C SER A 61 0.82 -34.20 22.77
N GLU A 62 0.59 -35.23 21.96
CA GLU A 62 0.19 -36.55 22.45
C GLU A 62 1.38 -37.51 22.41
N GLU A 63 1.33 -38.58 23.23
CA GLU A 63 2.39 -39.59 23.26
C GLU A 63 2.66 -40.13 21.84
N LYS A 64 3.89 -40.05 21.34
CA LYS A 64 4.32 -40.42 19.98
C LYS A 64 3.79 -39.56 18.80
N ASP A 65 3.04 -38.53 19.09
CA ASP A 65 2.46 -37.65 18.04
C ASP A 65 2.52 -36.19 18.49
N ILE A 66 3.73 -35.67 18.45
CA ILE A 66 4.00 -34.26 18.78
C ILE A 66 4.22 -33.51 17.46
N ILE A 67 3.38 -32.49 17.18
CA ILE A 67 3.48 -31.68 15.98
C ILE A 67 3.92 -30.29 16.40
N VAL A 68 5.03 -29.83 15.83
CA VAL A 68 5.69 -28.56 16.15
C VAL A 68 5.88 -27.72 14.89
N LEU A 69 5.42 -26.47 14.92
CA LEU A 69 5.76 -25.46 13.93
C LEU A 69 6.94 -24.62 14.46
N TYR A 70 8.05 -24.65 13.73
CA TYR A 70 9.25 -23.92 14.09
C TYR A 70 9.98 -23.40 12.86
N ARG A 71 10.26 -22.10 12.81
CA ARG A 71 10.92 -21.41 11.69
C ARG A 71 10.28 -21.65 10.32
N GLY A 72 8.95 -21.74 10.29
CA GLY A 72 8.16 -21.91 9.08
C GLY A 72 7.94 -23.37 8.65
N GLU A 73 8.62 -24.32 9.27
CA GLU A 73 8.51 -25.74 8.96
C GLU A 73 7.72 -26.50 10.03
N THR A 74 6.96 -27.50 9.62
CA THR A 74 6.20 -28.38 10.52
C THR A 74 6.94 -29.68 10.73
N TYR A 75 7.25 -29.99 11.98
CA TYR A 75 7.95 -31.18 12.38
C TYR A 75 7.04 -32.14 13.13
N PHE A 76 7.15 -33.43 12.80
CA PHE A 76 6.54 -34.53 13.53
C PHE A 76 7.60 -35.14 14.44
N ALA A 77 7.33 -35.24 15.73
CA ALA A 77 8.30 -35.69 16.72
C ALA A 77 7.71 -36.73 17.64
N GLU A 78 8.58 -37.64 18.10
CA GLU A 78 8.28 -38.55 19.21
C GLU A 78 8.70 -37.89 20.54
N GLY A 79 8.01 -38.22 21.61
CA GLY A 79 8.35 -37.78 22.96
C GLY A 79 7.31 -38.23 24.00
N LYS A 80 7.60 -37.95 25.26
CA LYS A 80 6.67 -38.16 26.37
C LYS A 80 6.50 -36.85 27.14
N PRO A 81 5.62 -35.91 26.64
CA PRO A 81 5.37 -34.70 27.39
C PRO A 81 4.66 -35.00 28.70
N GLU A 82 5.09 -34.35 29.78
CA GLU A 82 4.47 -34.50 31.12
C GLU A 82 2.99 -34.07 31.13
N LYS A 83 2.65 -33.12 30.27
CA LYS A 83 1.27 -32.61 30.10
C LYS A 83 0.97 -32.32 28.62
N LYS A 84 -0.28 -32.54 28.22
CA LYS A 84 -0.76 -32.06 26.92
C LYS A 84 -0.71 -30.52 26.89
N TYR A 85 -0.16 -29.97 25.81
CA TYR A 85 -0.06 -28.54 25.62
C TYR A 85 -0.22 -28.18 24.13
N THR A 86 -0.91 -27.09 23.85
CA THR A 86 -1.02 -26.47 22.54
C THR A 86 -0.73 -24.99 22.71
N GLY A 87 0.10 -24.42 21.84
CA GLY A 87 0.52 -23.02 21.92
C GLY A 87 2.03 -22.85 21.93
N VAL A 88 2.49 -21.66 22.32
CA VAL A 88 3.92 -21.31 22.29
C VAL A 88 4.67 -21.91 23.48
N ALA A 89 5.79 -22.55 23.20
CA ALA A 89 6.64 -23.17 24.20
C ALA A 89 8.12 -23.18 23.78
N ASP A 90 9.00 -23.33 24.75
CA ASP A 90 10.36 -23.78 24.49
C ASP A 90 10.38 -25.30 24.57
N ILE A 91 11.07 -25.94 23.63
CA ILE A 91 11.08 -27.40 23.48
C ILE A 91 12.51 -27.91 23.56
N GLU A 92 12.78 -28.80 24.49
CA GLU A 92 14.06 -29.48 24.60
C GLU A 92 14.08 -30.76 23.76
N LEU A 93 15.08 -30.85 22.89
CA LEU A 93 15.31 -32.02 22.03
C LEU A 93 16.56 -32.76 22.44
N THR A 94 16.48 -34.09 22.44
CA THR A 94 17.64 -34.99 22.54
C THR A 94 17.57 -36.00 21.42
N LYS A 95 18.55 -36.01 20.52
CA LYS A 95 18.62 -36.93 19.37
C LYS A 95 17.32 -36.93 18.54
N GLY A 96 16.78 -35.75 18.25
CA GLY A 96 15.56 -35.54 17.48
C GLY A 96 14.25 -35.85 18.21
N LYS A 97 14.30 -36.27 19.49
CA LYS A 97 13.10 -36.54 20.30
C LYS A 97 12.82 -35.43 21.29
N VAL A 98 11.54 -35.08 21.46
CA VAL A 98 11.10 -34.13 22.49
C VAL A 98 11.25 -34.76 23.86
N THR A 99 12.10 -34.18 24.68
CA THR A 99 12.33 -34.63 26.08
C THR A 99 11.57 -33.78 27.07
N LYS A 100 11.39 -32.46 26.79
CA LYS A 100 10.66 -31.58 27.69
C LYS A 100 10.00 -30.44 26.93
N ILE A 101 8.85 -29.96 27.43
CA ILE A 101 8.09 -28.82 26.93
C ILE A 101 7.97 -27.81 28.07
N TYR A 102 8.49 -26.62 27.84
CA TYR A 102 8.37 -25.48 28.74
C TYR A 102 7.29 -24.52 28.18
N ALA A 103 6.06 -24.75 28.60
CA ALA A 103 4.90 -23.96 28.16
C ALA A 103 5.03 -22.48 28.51
N LYS A 104 4.59 -21.59 27.62
CA LYS A 104 4.49 -20.14 27.84
C LYS A 104 3.02 -19.70 27.83
N PRO A 105 2.27 -19.94 28.92
CA PRO A 105 0.82 -19.71 28.93
C PRO A 105 0.42 -18.25 29.18
N SER A 106 1.37 -17.38 29.58
CA SER A 106 1.07 -15.98 29.89
C SER A 106 0.92 -15.18 28.61
N THR A 107 -0.27 -14.63 28.38
CA THR A 107 -0.58 -13.83 27.20
C THR A 107 -1.25 -12.51 27.55
N ILE A 108 -1.02 -11.50 26.72
CA ILE A 108 -1.77 -10.24 26.69
C ILE A 108 -2.60 -10.25 25.42
N LYS A 109 -3.92 -10.11 25.54
CA LYS A 109 -4.84 -10.10 24.40
C LYS A 109 -5.29 -8.68 24.11
N GLY A 110 -5.37 -8.32 22.83
CA GLY A 110 -5.86 -7.01 22.40
C GLY A 110 -5.48 -6.68 20.98
N VAL A 111 -5.71 -5.43 20.59
CA VAL A 111 -5.34 -4.92 19.27
C VAL A 111 -3.86 -4.54 19.27
N LEU A 112 -3.13 -4.93 18.22
CA LEU A 112 -1.76 -4.51 17.98
C LEU A 112 -1.74 -3.01 17.64
N THR A 113 -1.17 -2.16 18.51
CA THR A 113 -1.14 -0.71 18.29
C THR A 113 0.17 -0.19 17.73
N SER A 114 1.29 -0.85 18.00
CA SER A 114 2.57 -0.52 17.36
C SER A 114 3.60 -1.63 17.49
N TYR A 115 4.58 -1.64 16.60
CA TYR A 115 5.74 -2.53 16.71
C TYR A 115 7.00 -1.94 16.09
N SER A 116 8.13 -2.49 16.50
CA SER A 116 9.46 -2.23 15.95
C SER A 116 10.31 -3.49 16.07
N SER A 117 11.55 -3.48 15.60
CA SER A 117 12.50 -4.58 15.81
C SER A 117 12.85 -4.85 17.29
N LYS A 118 12.43 -3.99 18.22
CA LYS A 118 12.80 -4.06 19.65
C LYS A 118 11.61 -4.10 20.60
N SER A 119 10.40 -3.81 20.14
CA SER A 119 9.23 -3.70 21.00
C SER A 119 7.93 -3.96 20.26
N VAL A 120 6.94 -4.43 20.99
CA VAL A 120 5.55 -4.62 20.55
C VAL A 120 4.63 -3.98 21.58
N GLN A 121 3.54 -3.36 21.11
CA GLN A 121 2.55 -2.75 21.99
C GLN A 121 1.15 -3.24 21.64
N ILE A 122 0.40 -3.58 22.67
CA ILE A 122 -1.02 -3.93 22.62
C ILE A 122 -1.82 -2.79 23.22
N GLU A 123 -3.01 -2.56 22.70
CA GLU A 123 -3.92 -1.51 23.20
C GLU A 123 -4.12 -1.60 24.72
N GLY A 124 -4.01 -0.46 25.39
CA GLY A 124 -4.13 -0.37 26.85
C GLY A 124 -2.87 -0.77 27.64
N TYR A 125 -1.82 -1.23 26.97
CA TYR A 125 -0.56 -1.63 27.61
C TYR A 125 0.62 -0.77 27.15
N GLU A 126 1.65 -0.68 28.01
CA GLU A 126 2.91 -0.08 27.63
C GLU A 126 3.67 -0.97 26.63
N PRO A 127 4.56 -0.39 25.79
CA PRO A 127 5.40 -1.17 24.89
C PRO A 127 6.26 -2.17 25.67
N LEU A 128 6.19 -3.45 25.30
CA LEU A 128 7.03 -4.51 25.84
C LEU A 128 8.25 -4.72 24.94
N SER A 129 9.42 -4.94 25.56
CA SER A 129 10.60 -5.36 24.81
C SER A 129 10.33 -6.69 24.09
N ALA A 130 10.68 -6.77 22.81
CA ALA A 130 10.55 -7.99 22.03
C ALA A 130 11.85 -8.78 21.99
N GLU A 131 11.75 -10.11 21.94
CA GLU A 131 12.88 -10.97 21.60
C GLU A 131 13.32 -10.73 20.16
N LYS A 132 14.60 -11.02 19.89
CA LYS A 132 15.11 -10.98 18.53
C LYS A 132 14.38 -12.03 17.68
N ASP A 133 13.99 -11.63 16.46
CA ASP A 133 13.28 -12.51 15.52
C ASP A 133 11.95 -13.05 16.09
N LEU A 134 11.16 -12.16 16.70
CA LEU A 134 9.85 -12.48 17.30
C LEU A 134 8.96 -13.29 16.34
N PRO A 135 8.65 -14.56 16.63
CA PRO A 135 7.81 -15.37 15.76
C PRO A 135 6.35 -14.90 15.80
N VAL A 136 5.71 -14.95 14.64
CA VAL A 136 4.28 -14.67 14.47
C VAL A 136 3.59 -15.92 13.97
N TYR A 137 2.55 -16.34 14.66
CA TYR A 137 1.74 -17.50 14.34
C TYR A 137 0.35 -17.05 13.92
N LEU A 138 -0.02 -17.41 12.70
CA LEU A 138 -1.32 -17.10 12.12
C LEU A 138 -2.18 -18.37 12.16
N VAL A 139 -3.26 -18.31 12.92
CA VAL A 139 -4.17 -19.44 13.15
C VAL A 139 -5.39 -19.27 12.26
N ALA A 140 -5.62 -20.22 11.35
CA ALA A 140 -6.76 -20.18 10.45
C ALA A 140 -8.09 -20.31 11.22
N SER A 141 -9.04 -19.44 10.90
CA SER A 141 -10.38 -19.42 11.51
C SER A 141 -11.29 -20.56 11.06
N SER A 142 -11.03 -21.16 9.89
CA SER A 142 -11.83 -22.24 9.33
C SER A 142 -11.21 -23.61 9.63
N GLY A 143 -11.97 -24.54 10.22
CA GLY A 143 -11.56 -25.91 10.53
C GLY A 143 -11.26 -26.82 9.33
N HIS A 144 -11.12 -26.25 8.12
CA HIS A 144 -10.86 -26.95 6.86
C HIS A 144 -9.38 -26.98 6.46
N ALA A 145 -8.51 -26.24 7.15
CA ALA A 145 -7.08 -26.28 6.86
C ALA A 145 -6.43 -27.53 7.43
N LYS A 146 -5.70 -28.29 6.62
CA LYS A 146 -4.91 -29.47 7.06
C LYS A 146 -3.91 -29.10 8.15
N ILE A 147 -3.38 -27.88 8.11
CA ILE A 147 -2.50 -27.30 9.15
C ILE A 147 -3.15 -25.97 9.57
N PRO A 148 -3.74 -25.92 10.77
CA PRO A 148 -4.51 -24.75 11.19
C PRO A 148 -3.63 -23.56 11.61
N VAL A 149 -2.30 -23.69 11.63
CA VAL A 149 -1.36 -22.65 12.05
C VAL A 149 -0.21 -22.56 11.06
N ARG A 150 0.10 -21.34 10.59
CA ARG A 150 1.30 -21.05 9.79
C ARG A 150 2.15 -20.01 10.48
N GLN A 151 3.45 -20.01 10.23
CA GLN A 151 4.31 -18.90 10.65
C GLN A 151 4.22 -17.78 9.62
N GLY A 152 4.01 -16.57 10.11
CA GLY A 152 3.99 -15.33 9.34
C GLY A 152 5.09 -14.38 9.79
N LYS A 153 4.98 -13.14 9.32
CA LYS A 153 5.81 -12.00 9.73
C LYS A 153 4.94 -11.00 10.49
N ILE A 154 5.55 -10.16 11.31
CA ILE A 154 4.81 -9.11 12.02
C ILE A 154 4.17 -8.11 11.05
N SER A 155 4.74 -7.93 9.86
CA SER A 155 4.15 -7.13 8.77
C SER A 155 2.91 -7.76 8.11
N ASP A 156 2.58 -9.01 8.40
CA ASP A 156 1.30 -9.60 7.98
C ASP A 156 0.14 -9.09 8.84
N LEU A 157 0.44 -8.47 9.99
CA LEU A 157 -0.53 -7.89 10.91
C LEU A 157 -0.71 -6.40 10.63
N VAL A 158 -1.94 -5.92 10.81
CA VAL A 158 -2.29 -4.52 10.58
C VAL A 158 -2.42 -3.77 11.90
N VAL A 159 -1.57 -2.76 12.09
CA VAL A 159 -1.61 -1.87 13.26
C VAL A 159 -2.98 -1.19 13.37
N GLY A 160 -3.55 -1.17 14.57
CA GLY A 160 -4.86 -0.61 14.86
C GLY A 160 -6.05 -1.54 14.53
N ASN A 161 -5.81 -2.70 13.90
CA ASN A 161 -6.88 -3.64 13.49
C ASN A 161 -6.63 -5.07 13.98
N SER A 162 -5.42 -5.60 13.82
CA SER A 162 -5.16 -7.02 14.14
C SER A 162 -5.31 -7.31 15.62
N LYS A 163 -6.22 -8.22 15.95
CA LYS A 163 -6.38 -8.78 17.29
C LYS A 163 -5.36 -9.91 17.47
N VAL A 164 -4.58 -9.81 18.52
CA VAL A 164 -3.48 -10.74 18.78
C VAL A 164 -3.43 -11.18 20.25
N GLU A 165 -2.80 -12.33 20.46
CA GLU A 165 -2.31 -12.75 21.78
C GLU A 165 -0.79 -12.56 21.78
N LEU A 166 -0.29 -11.63 22.57
CA LEU A 166 1.14 -11.43 22.79
C LEU A 166 1.58 -12.39 23.91
N VAL A 167 2.38 -13.38 23.55
CA VAL A 167 2.97 -14.32 24.52
C VAL A 167 4.11 -13.63 25.25
N VAL A 168 4.08 -13.65 26.58
CA VAL A 168 5.02 -12.95 27.45
C VAL A 168 5.73 -13.95 28.37
N ALA A 169 7.05 -13.89 28.41
CA ALA A 169 7.87 -14.57 29.41
C ALA A 169 9.00 -13.64 29.85
N GLU A 170 9.40 -13.69 31.11
CA GLU A 170 10.47 -12.86 31.67
C GLU A 170 10.34 -11.37 31.34
N GLN A 171 9.10 -10.85 31.35
CA GLN A 171 8.74 -9.47 31.01
C GLN A 171 9.09 -9.05 29.56
N LYS A 172 9.22 -10.02 28.64
CA LYS A 172 9.48 -9.81 27.22
C LYS A 172 8.40 -10.42 26.36
N ALA A 173 8.15 -9.83 25.23
CA ALA A 173 7.35 -10.41 24.15
C ALA A 173 8.14 -11.53 23.47
N CYS A 174 7.61 -12.75 23.51
CA CYS A 174 8.25 -13.96 23.01
C CYS A 174 7.65 -14.45 21.69
N ALA A 175 6.36 -14.24 21.47
CA ALA A 175 5.67 -14.56 20.23
C ALA A 175 4.39 -13.75 20.09
N LEU A 176 3.89 -13.63 18.88
CA LEU A 176 2.55 -13.13 18.57
C LEU A 176 1.72 -14.27 17.97
N VAL A 177 0.48 -14.43 18.42
CA VAL A 177 -0.49 -15.36 17.86
C VAL A 177 -1.70 -14.56 17.41
N SER A 178 -2.05 -14.65 16.13
CA SER A 178 -3.25 -14.02 15.56
C SER A 178 -4.22 -15.10 15.10
N TYR A 179 -5.48 -14.98 15.51
CA TYR A 179 -6.54 -15.96 15.19
C TYR A 179 -7.41 -15.49 14.04
N GLN A 180 -7.06 -14.37 13.41
CA GLN A 180 -7.98 -13.77 12.48
C GLN A 180 -7.30 -13.01 11.36
N GLU A 181 -7.92 -13.13 10.22
CA GLU A 181 -7.63 -12.46 8.98
C GLU A 181 -8.78 -11.52 8.57
N ASP A 182 -9.42 -10.84 9.54
CA ASP A 182 -10.40 -9.82 9.19
C ASP A 182 -9.70 -8.68 8.46
N MET A 183 -10.28 -8.27 7.33
CA MET A 183 -9.81 -7.09 6.64
C MET A 183 -9.93 -5.88 7.56
N ALA A 184 -8.94 -5.02 7.48
CA ALA A 184 -8.89 -3.85 8.34
C ALA A 184 -10.07 -2.92 8.07
N GLU A 185 -10.84 -2.61 9.11
CA GLU A 185 -11.99 -1.72 9.02
C GLU A 185 -11.61 -0.24 9.10
N LYS A 186 -10.47 0.06 9.74
CA LYS A 186 -9.99 1.41 10.01
C LYS A 186 -8.59 1.63 9.47
N VAL A 187 -8.31 2.88 9.13
CA VAL A 187 -6.98 3.36 8.72
C VAL A 187 -6.43 4.27 9.81
N ARG A 188 -5.15 4.10 10.14
CA ARG A 188 -4.39 4.99 11.03
C ARG A 188 -3.43 5.82 10.21
N VAL A 189 -3.74 7.09 10.02
CA VAL A 189 -2.99 8.06 9.21
C VAL A 189 -2.11 8.90 10.11
N LEU A 190 -0.80 8.81 9.92
CA LEU A 190 0.16 9.70 10.58
C LEU A 190 0.03 11.11 10.02
N LEU A 191 -0.38 12.06 10.82
CA LEU A 191 -0.46 13.46 10.44
C LEU A 191 0.92 14.11 10.65
N LYS A 192 1.56 14.50 9.55
CA LYS A 192 2.94 15.01 9.59
C LYS A 192 3.01 16.48 9.97
N ASN A 193 4.13 16.87 10.57
CA ASN A 193 4.53 18.25 10.79
C ASN A 193 5.53 18.68 9.71
N GLY A 194 5.04 19.02 8.54
CA GLY A 194 5.87 19.27 7.37
C GLY A 194 6.64 17.99 6.95
N LYS A 195 7.96 17.98 7.11
CA LYS A 195 8.79 16.80 6.83
C LYS A 195 8.97 15.88 8.04
N GLU A 196 8.63 16.36 9.24
CA GLU A 196 8.83 15.63 10.49
C GLU A 196 7.63 14.76 10.85
N ASN A 197 7.90 13.64 11.51
CA ASN A 197 6.86 12.73 12.01
C ASN A 197 6.37 13.10 13.42
N THR A 198 6.98 14.10 14.04
CA THR A 198 6.69 14.50 15.43
C THR A 198 6.48 16.00 15.56
N TYR A 199 5.72 16.38 16.57
CA TYR A 199 5.46 17.75 16.99
C TYR A 199 6.21 18.04 18.28
N ALA A 200 6.87 19.18 18.40
CA ALA A 200 7.49 19.63 19.65
C ALA A 200 6.42 20.04 20.68
N SER A 201 5.36 20.71 20.21
CA SER A 201 4.14 21.03 20.96
C SER A 201 2.93 20.70 20.10
N LEU A 202 1.83 20.26 20.71
CA LEU A 202 0.64 19.83 19.99
C LEU A 202 -0.61 20.11 20.80
N PHE A 203 -1.55 20.82 20.17
CA PHE A 203 -2.85 21.14 20.74
C PHE A 203 -3.97 20.67 19.81
N VAL A 204 -5.06 20.19 20.41
CA VAL A 204 -6.27 19.73 19.71
C VAL A 204 -7.46 20.45 20.30
N CYS A 205 -8.38 20.90 19.44
CA CYS A 205 -9.64 21.50 19.82
C CYS A 205 -10.78 21.01 18.93
N SER A 206 -12.01 21.36 19.28
CA SER A 206 -13.22 21.12 18.49
C SER A 206 -14.23 22.26 18.73
N GLY A 207 -14.97 22.60 17.69
CA GLY A 207 -16.15 23.49 17.80
C GLY A 207 -17.35 22.80 18.45
N ASP A 208 -17.27 21.50 18.69
CA ASP A 208 -18.27 20.67 19.36
C ASP A 208 -17.71 20.05 20.63
N ALA A 209 -18.57 19.38 21.41
CA ALA A 209 -18.11 18.57 22.53
C ALA A 209 -17.34 17.35 22.03
N TYR A 210 -16.39 16.86 22.81
CA TYR A 210 -15.57 15.70 22.49
C TYR A 210 -15.12 14.96 23.75
N THR A 211 -14.46 13.83 23.61
CA THR A 211 -13.91 13.08 24.74
C THR A 211 -12.39 12.92 24.63
N VAL A 212 -11.72 12.79 25.77
CA VAL A 212 -10.30 12.46 25.90
C VAL A 212 -10.20 11.25 26.81
N ASP A 213 -9.81 10.09 26.27
CA ASP A 213 -9.88 8.79 26.96
C ASP A 213 -11.24 8.58 27.66
N GLY A 214 -12.36 8.85 26.95
CA GLY A 214 -13.72 8.76 27.46
C GLY A 214 -14.18 9.88 28.38
N ASN A 215 -13.27 10.78 28.79
CA ASN A 215 -13.63 11.91 29.64
C ASN A 215 -14.13 13.09 28.81
N LYS A 216 -15.37 13.53 29.05
CA LYS A 216 -16.01 14.61 28.30
C LYS A 216 -15.26 15.94 28.41
N ARG A 217 -15.17 16.65 27.30
CA ARG A 217 -14.71 18.02 27.14
C ARG A 217 -15.81 18.86 26.51
N LYS A 218 -15.92 20.10 26.94
CA LYS A 218 -16.85 21.06 26.32
C LYS A 218 -16.27 21.52 24.98
N LYS A 219 -17.15 22.00 24.08
CA LYS A 219 -16.72 22.70 22.88
C LYS A 219 -15.72 23.82 23.20
N ASP A 220 -14.88 24.14 22.27
CA ASP A 220 -13.86 25.20 22.35
C ASP A 220 -12.83 25.01 23.50
N THR A 221 -12.80 23.80 24.12
CA THR A 221 -11.75 23.45 25.08
C THR A 221 -10.48 23.05 24.31
N VAL A 222 -9.32 23.54 24.74
CA VAL A 222 -8.01 23.15 24.19
C VAL A 222 -7.46 21.95 24.94
N THR A 223 -7.14 20.90 24.24
CA THR A 223 -6.43 19.73 24.73
C THR A 223 -4.95 19.87 24.42
N ASP A 224 -4.13 19.98 25.47
CA ASP A 224 -2.68 20.14 25.41
C ASP A 224 -2.00 18.79 25.61
N ALA A 225 -1.29 18.30 24.58
CA ALA A 225 -0.60 17.02 24.61
C ALA A 225 0.49 16.96 25.68
N GLU A 226 1.18 18.07 25.97
CA GLU A 226 2.20 18.11 27.01
C GLU A 226 1.59 17.88 28.39
N LYS A 227 0.48 18.56 28.70
CA LYS A 227 -0.20 18.38 29.99
C LYS A 227 -0.74 16.98 30.17
N LEU A 228 -1.33 16.40 29.13
CA LEU A 228 -1.92 15.05 29.18
C LEU A 228 -0.87 13.95 29.30
N LEU A 229 0.26 14.09 28.63
CA LEU A 229 1.32 13.07 28.53
C LEU A 229 2.54 13.39 29.42
N LYS A 230 2.40 14.34 30.36
CA LYS A 230 3.46 14.68 31.31
C LYS A 230 3.76 13.50 32.23
N GLY A 231 5.01 13.09 32.28
CA GLY A 231 5.44 11.94 33.09
C GLY A 231 5.17 10.57 32.49
N GLU A 232 4.39 10.51 31.39
CA GLU A 232 4.10 9.26 30.72
C GLU A 232 5.30 8.73 29.92
N LYS A 233 5.37 7.40 29.76
CA LYS A 233 6.42 6.74 28.99
C LYS A 233 6.23 6.90 27.48
N THR A 234 7.31 6.80 26.75
CA THR A 234 7.27 6.69 25.27
C THR A 234 6.35 5.57 24.84
N GLY A 235 5.47 5.84 23.87
CA GLY A 235 4.48 4.90 23.38
C GLY A 235 3.10 5.03 24.05
N LYS A 236 2.95 5.79 25.14
CA LYS A 236 1.61 6.06 25.70
C LYS A 236 0.75 6.78 24.67
N GLU A 237 -0.41 6.22 24.42
CA GLU A 237 -1.44 6.78 23.54
C GLU A 237 -2.60 7.31 24.37
N ILE A 238 -3.19 8.41 23.89
CA ILE A 238 -4.41 9.02 24.41
C ILE A 238 -5.34 9.21 23.23
N LYS A 239 -6.56 8.71 23.34
CA LYS A 239 -7.58 8.78 22.32
C LYS A 239 -8.47 10.01 22.53
N ILE A 240 -8.65 10.80 21.47
CA ILE A 240 -9.56 11.94 21.42
C ILE A 240 -10.64 11.59 20.40
N SER A 241 -11.90 11.56 20.84
CA SER A 241 -13.03 11.21 19.99
C SER A 241 -14.01 12.38 19.92
N PRO A 242 -14.43 12.81 18.71
CA PRO A 242 -15.44 13.84 18.57
C PRO A 242 -16.81 13.30 18.97
N ASP A 243 -17.74 14.17 19.32
CA ASP A 243 -19.16 13.79 19.35
C ASP A 243 -19.66 13.49 17.92
N THR A 244 -20.77 12.81 17.79
CA THR A 244 -21.31 12.36 16.50
C THR A 244 -21.39 13.50 15.48
N GLY A 245 -20.68 13.34 14.37
CA GLY A 245 -20.60 14.33 13.29
C GLY A 245 -19.70 15.53 13.56
N GLY A 246 -19.00 15.57 14.71
CA GLY A 246 -18.06 16.62 15.06
C GLY A 246 -16.71 16.45 14.38
N LEU A 247 -15.96 17.55 14.30
CA LEU A 247 -14.60 17.56 13.76
C LEU A 247 -13.58 17.92 14.85
N LEU A 248 -12.43 17.27 14.78
CA LEU A 248 -11.27 17.59 15.60
C LEU A 248 -10.25 18.38 14.78
N TYR A 249 -9.64 19.40 15.39
CA TYR A 249 -8.69 20.27 14.72
C TYR A 249 -7.35 20.31 15.47
N ARG A 250 -6.28 20.42 14.71
CA ARG A 250 -5.05 20.99 15.27
C ARG A 250 -5.28 22.48 15.49
N CYS A 251 -4.81 23.00 16.61
CA CYS A 251 -4.96 24.41 16.94
C CYS A 251 -3.70 24.97 17.62
N ASP A 252 -3.67 26.27 17.85
CA ASP A 252 -2.69 26.92 18.72
C ASP A 252 -3.06 26.75 20.21
N GLU A 253 -2.24 27.26 21.09
CA GLU A 253 -2.46 27.24 22.54
C GLU A 253 -3.72 28.02 22.98
N ASN A 254 -4.24 28.92 22.14
CA ASN A 254 -5.43 29.72 22.39
C ASN A 254 -6.70 29.08 21.81
N GLY A 255 -6.57 27.94 21.11
CA GLY A 255 -7.69 27.23 20.49
C GLY A 255 -8.05 27.70 19.09
N ASN A 256 -7.22 28.51 18.44
CA ASN A 256 -7.44 28.89 17.05
C ASN A 256 -7.07 27.72 16.13
N PRO A 257 -8.02 27.11 15.38
CA PRO A 257 -7.73 25.99 14.52
C PRO A 257 -6.88 26.39 13.32
N TYR A 258 -6.03 25.50 12.86
CA TYR A 258 -5.30 25.64 11.61
C TYR A 258 -5.35 24.33 10.79
N GLY A 259 -5.48 24.50 9.48
CA GLY A 259 -5.73 23.38 8.59
C GLY A 259 -7.19 22.93 8.59
N SER A 260 -7.43 21.77 8.03
CA SER A 260 -8.76 21.14 7.96
C SER A 260 -9.09 20.39 9.26
N GLY A 261 -10.39 20.21 9.52
CA GLY A 261 -10.86 19.35 10.60
C GLY A 261 -10.81 17.86 10.19
N TYR A 262 -10.67 16.99 11.17
CA TYR A 262 -10.60 15.55 10.98
C TYR A 262 -11.84 14.86 11.56
N GLU A 263 -12.50 14.05 10.76
CA GLU A 263 -13.45 13.04 11.26
C GLU A 263 -12.70 11.85 11.88
N GLY A 264 -13.44 11.03 12.64
CA GLY A 264 -12.85 9.89 13.35
C GLY A 264 -12.07 10.35 14.59
N ASP A 265 -11.24 9.48 15.10
CA ASP A 265 -10.50 9.72 16.33
C ASP A 265 -9.13 10.33 16.03
N LEU A 266 -8.63 11.18 16.94
CA LEU A 266 -7.23 11.57 16.97
C LEU A 266 -6.51 10.86 18.11
N ILE A 267 -5.41 10.18 17.79
CA ILE A 267 -4.57 9.50 18.76
C ILE A 267 -3.33 10.36 19.01
N LEU A 268 -3.18 10.86 20.21
CA LEU A 268 -1.96 11.50 20.69
C LEU A 268 -1.01 10.43 21.23
N ARG A 269 0.20 10.36 20.71
CA ARG A 269 1.20 9.40 21.16
C ARG A 269 2.45 10.11 21.66
N LYS A 270 2.94 9.70 22.85
CA LYS A 270 4.20 10.18 23.41
C LYS A 270 5.39 9.58 22.68
N GLU A 271 6.32 10.43 22.25
CA GLU A 271 7.60 10.00 21.72
C GLU A 271 8.76 10.50 22.60
N LYS A 272 9.98 9.99 22.35
CA LYS A 272 11.18 10.45 23.09
C LYS A 272 11.42 11.95 22.94
N LYS A 273 11.09 12.47 21.75
CA LYS A 273 11.15 13.90 21.45
C LYS A 273 9.80 14.31 20.86
N GLY A 274 8.94 14.94 21.68
CA GLY A 274 7.65 15.46 21.25
C GLY A 274 6.54 14.40 21.16
N TYR A 275 5.62 14.61 20.23
CA TYR A 275 4.35 13.91 20.13
C TYR A 275 4.07 13.52 18.69
N VAL A 276 3.43 12.37 18.50
CA VAL A 276 2.87 11.95 17.23
C VAL A 276 1.36 12.18 17.27
N LEU A 277 0.79 12.57 16.14
CA LEU A 277 -0.64 12.69 15.94
C LEU A 277 -1.07 11.73 14.83
N ILE A 278 -2.07 10.90 15.13
CA ILE A 278 -2.61 9.91 14.20
C ILE A 278 -4.11 10.17 14.09
N ASN A 279 -4.64 10.16 12.87
CA ASN A 279 -6.08 10.11 12.65
C ASN A 279 -6.49 8.64 12.42
N GLU A 280 -7.30 8.10 13.31
CA GLU A 280 -7.92 6.78 13.19
C GLU A 280 -9.34 6.94 12.66
N ILE A 281 -9.59 6.44 11.44
CA ILE A 281 -10.83 6.70 10.70
C ILE A 281 -11.29 5.42 9.98
N PRO A 282 -12.60 5.14 9.85
CA PRO A 282 -13.09 4.05 9.01
C PRO A 282 -12.59 4.15 7.57
N MET A 283 -12.35 3.01 6.91
CA MET A 283 -11.78 2.96 5.56
C MET A 283 -12.58 3.80 4.56
N GLU A 284 -13.88 3.63 4.52
CA GLU A 284 -14.72 4.34 3.53
C GLU A 284 -14.75 5.86 3.78
N ASP A 285 -14.72 6.29 5.05
CA ASP A 285 -14.61 7.70 5.40
C ASP A 285 -13.23 8.26 5.01
N TYR A 286 -12.16 7.49 5.18
CA TYR A 286 -10.84 7.87 4.69
C TYR A 286 -10.86 8.10 3.16
N ILE A 287 -11.45 7.16 2.38
CA ILE A 287 -11.55 7.29 0.92
C ILE A 287 -12.40 8.50 0.51
N ARG A 288 -13.45 8.85 1.27
CA ARG A 288 -14.25 10.08 1.03
C ARG A 288 -13.41 11.35 1.08
N TYR A 289 -12.38 11.40 1.91
CA TYR A 289 -11.47 12.57 2.00
C TYR A 289 -10.29 12.49 1.04
N VAL A 290 -9.85 11.30 0.68
CA VAL A 290 -8.80 11.10 -0.33
C VAL A 290 -9.31 11.49 -1.72
N LEU A 291 -10.50 11.06 -2.10
CA LEU A 291 -11.02 11.22 -3.46
C LEU A 291 -11.05 12.68 -3.93
N PRO A 292 -11.62 13.66 -3.21
CA PRO A 292 -11.60 15.06 -3.62
C PRO A 292 -10.22 15.72 -3.48
N SER A 293 -9.30 15.14 -2.71
CA SER A 293 -7.91 15.61 -2.59
C SER A 293 -7.06 15.18 -3.78
N GLU A 294 -7.42 14.07 -4.44
CA GLU A 294 -6.67 13.47 -5.55
C GLU A 294 -7.23 13.84 -6.92
N MET A 295 -8.54 14.03 -7.06
CA MET A 295 -9.18 14.16 -8.35
C MET A 295 -10.15 15.34 -8.38
N PRO A 296 -10.16 16.19 -9.45
CA PRO A 296 -11.12 17.28 -9.58
C PRO A 296 -12.57 16.81 -9.58
N LEU A 297 -13.43 17.50 -8.85
CA LEU A 297 -14.87 17.20 -8.75
C LEU A 297 -15.61 17.24 -10.11
N SER A 298 -15.05 17.98 -11.09
CA SER A 298 -15.59 18.11 -12.45
C SER A 298 -15.30 16.91 -13.34
N PHE A 299 -14.53 15.94 -12.87
CA PHE A 299 -14.25 14.71 -13.62
C PHE A 299 -15.51 13.84 -13.71
N SER A 300 -15.57 12.98 -14.72
CA SER A 300 -16.70 12.10 -14.96
C SER A 300 -16.95 11.20 -13.74
N TYR A 301 -18.21 10.91 -13.45
CA TYR A 301 -18.61 10.10 -12.31
C TYR A 301 -17.97 8.70 -12.31
N GLU A 302 -17.83 8.11 -13.51
CA GLU A 302 -17.16 6.80 -13.65
C GLU A 302 -15.65 6.89 -13.36
N ALA A 303 -14.99 8.02 -13.65
CA ALA A 303 -13.59 8.25 -13.26
C ALA A 303 -13.45 8.42 -11.75
N LEU A 304 -14.37 9.12 -11.09
CA LEU A 304 -14.40 9.24 -9.63
C LEU A 304 -14.56 7.86 -8.96
N LYS A 305 -15.45 7.01 -9.48
CA LYS A 305 -15.59 5.61 -9.01
C LYS A 305 -14.31 4.79 -9.23
N ALA A 306 -13.69 4.90 -10.40
CA ALA A 306 -12.43 4.24 -10.69
C ALA A 306 -11.33 4.68 -9.70
N GLN A 307 -11.24 5.97 -9.41
CA GLN A 307 -10.28 6.50 -8.43
C GLN A 307 -10.56 6.00 -7.02
N ALA A 308 -11.83 5.91 -6.60
CA ALA A 308 -12.19 5.38 -5.28
C ALA A 308 -11.75 3.91 -5.11
N VAL A 309 -11.93 3.08 -6.15
CA VAL A 309 -11.46 1.68 -6.17
C VAL A 309 -9.93 1.62 -6.14
N CYS A 310 -9.24 2.47 -6.92
CA CYS A 310 -7.78 2.59 -6.89
C CYS A 310 -7.27 2.96 -5.50
N ALA A 311 -7.81 4.03 -4.92
CA ALA A 311 -7.40 4.53 -3.61
C ALA A 311 -7.61 3.49 -2.51
N ARG A 312 -8.73 2.80 -2.52
CA ARG A 312 -9.04 1.73 -1.56
C ARG A 312 -8.07 0.55 -1.71
N THR A 313 -7.84 0.09 -2.96
CA THR A 313 -6.91 -1.01 -3.25
C THR A 313 -5.49 -0.66 -2.79
N PHE A 314 -5.02 0.56 -3.10
CA PHE A 314 -3.72 1.07 -2.67
C PHE A 314 -3.64 1.09 -1.13
N THR A 315 -4.64 1.65 -0.46
CA THR A 315 -4.65 1.77 1.01
C THR A 315 -4.54 0.41 1.68
N TYR A 316 -5.34 -0.58 1.28
CA TYR A 316 -5.24 -1.94 1.80
C TYR A 316 -3.86 -2.57 1.56
N GLY A 317 -3.24 -2.31 0.41
CA GLY A 317 -1.87 -2.73 0.11
C GLY A 317 -0.84 -2.10 1.05
N GLN A 318 -1.00 -0.81 1.39
CA GLN A 318 -0.09 -0.09 2.28
C GLN A 318 -0.27 -0.43 3.76
N MET A 319 -1.44 -0.90 4.18
CA MET A 319 -1.70 -1.20 5.60
C MET A 319 -0.80 -2.30 6.19
N LYS A 320 -0.20 -3.14 5.33
CA LYS A 320 0.80 -4.14 5.72
C LYS A 320 2.25 -3.62 5.63
N ASN A 321 2.44 -2.31 5.40
CA ASN A 321 3.75 -1.68 5.38
C ASN A 321 4.18 -1.31 6.80
N ASP A 322 5.43 -1.58 7.17
CA ASP A 322 5.96 -1.35 8.51
C ASP A 322 6.59 0.04 8.72
N THR A 323 6.60 0.88 7.68
CA THR A 323 7.27 2.20 7.70
C THR A 323 6.88 3.06 8.90
N TYR A 324 5.59 3.09 9.23
CA TYR A 324 5.05 3.88 10.34
C TYR A 324 4.55 3.03 11.52
N ALA A 325 4.70 1.71 11.47
CA ALA A 325 4.23 0.79 12.51
C ALA A 325 4.76 1.14 13.91
N ARG A 326 6.01 1.63 14.00
CA ARG A 326 6.61 2.07 15.28
C ARG A 326 5.88 3.27 15.90
N TYR A 327 5.25 4.09 15.09
CA TYR A 327 4.46 5.24 15.53
C TYR A 327 3.00 4.88 15.79
N GLY A 328 2.59 3.67 15.41
CA GLY A 328 1.20 3.22 15.54
C GLY A 328 0.32 3.62 14.36
N ALA A 329 0.90 3.87 13.17
CA ALA A 329 0.19 4.27 11.96
C ALA A 329 0.47 3.31 10.79
N ASN A 330 -0.45 3.30 9.81
CA ASN A 330 -0.35 2.49 8.60
C ASN A 330 0.34 3.23 7.44
N LEU A 331 0.04 4.52 7.30
CA LEU A 331 0.53 5.41 6.25
C LEU A 331 0.57 6.85 6.77
N ASP A 332 1.07 7.80 5.98
CA ASP A 332 1.06 9.23 6.31
C ASP A 332 0.12 10.04 5.37
N ASP A 333 -0.08 11.31 5.70
CA ASP A 333 -0.94 12.26 4.99
C ASP A 333 -0.26 12.93 3.78
N SER A 334 0.94 12.47 3.37
CA SER A 334 1.68 13.09 2.28
C SER A 334 1.40 12.44 0.92
N ILE A 335 1.70 13.17 -0.15
CA ILE A 335 1.62 12.69 -1.55
C ILE A 335 2.55 11.49 -1.85
N ALA A 336 3.39 11.06 -0.91
CA ALA A 336 4.17 9.82 -1.05
C ALA A 336 3.29 8.58 -0.91
N TYR A 337 2.11 8.73 -0.27
CA TYR A 337 1.04 7.74 -0.20
C TYR A 337 -0.16 8.20 -1.01
N GLN A 338 -1.03 9.01 -0.42
CA GLN A 338 -2.22 9.60 -1.07
C GLN A 338 -2.46 10.98 -0.46
N ALA A 339 -2.87 11.95 -1.27
CA ALA A 339 -3.23 13.26 -0.75
C ALA A 339 -4.40 13.11 0.23
N TYR A 340 -4.16 13.45 1.50
CA TYR A 340 -5.15 13.40 2.57
C TYR A 340 -5.18 14.75 3.28
N HIS A 341 -5.98 15.66 2.75
CA HIS A 341 -6.06 17.02 3.26
C HIS A 341 -7.23 17.23 4.24
N ALA A 342 -7.98 16.16 4.58
CA ALA A 342 -9.19 16.21 5.39
C ALA A 342 -10.12 17.36 4.95
N THR A 343 -10.28 17.54 3.64
CA THR A 343 -11.07 18.61 3.07
C THR A 343 -12.56 18.33 3.27
N THR A 344 -13.40 19.31 2.98
CA THR A 344 -14.86 19.11 2.97
C THR A 344 -15.22 17.94 2.06
N SER A 345 -16.11 17.06 2.50
CA SER A 345 -16.71 16.05 1.64
C SER A 345 -17.68 16.71 0.65
N TYR A 346 -17.88 16.07 -0.49
CA TYR A 346 -18.76 16.55 -1.56
C TYR A 346 -19.70 15.43 -1.99
N GLU A 347 -20.97 15.72 -2.17
CA GLU A 347 -22.00 14.74 -2.51
C GLU A 347 -21.62 13.82 -3.68
N VAL A 348 -21.02 14.37 -4.74
CA VAL A 348 -20.62 13.59 -5.92
C VAL A 348 -19.50 12.58 -5.62
N THR A 349 -18.53 12.95 -4.79
CA THR A 349 -17.44 12.04 -4.39
C THR A 349 -17.90 11.04 -3.34
N ASP A 350 -18.74 11.48 -2.39
CA ASP A 350 -19.31 10.61 -1.36
C ASP A 350 -20.16 9.50 -2.00
N GLN A 351 -20.98 9.86 -3.00
CA GLN A 351 -21.77 8.88 -3.74
C GLN A 351 -20.89 7.93 -4.57
N ALA A 352 -19.80 8.42 -5.19
CA ALA A 352 -18.88 7.56 -5.93
C ALA A 352 -18.18 6.53 -5.02
N VAL A 353 -17.83 6.92 -3.79
CA VAL A 353 -17.29 6.00 -2.77
C VAL A 353 -18.37 5.00 -2.35
N ALA A 354 -19.60 5.47 -2.05
CA ALA A 354 -20.70 4.62 -1.65
C ALA A 354 -21.06 3.56 -2.71
N ASP A 355 -21.11 3.95 -4.00
CA ASP A 355 -21.40 3.03 -5.13
C ASP A 355 -20.30 1.98 -5.36
N THR A 356 -19.13 2.18 -4.79
CA THR A 356 -17.98 1.27 -4.90
C THR A 356 -17.50 0.74 -3.56
N THR A 357 -18.34 0.83 -2.52
CA THR A 357 -17.99 0.40 -1.15
C THR A 357 -17.40 -1.01 -1.14
N GLY A 358 -16.25 -1.16 -0.49
CA GLY A 358 -15.52 -2.41 -0.35
C GLY A 358 -14.87 -2.94 -1.64
N MET A 359 -15.14 -2.33 -2.82
CA MET A 359 -14.57 -2.83 -4.08
C MET A 359 -13.08 -2.54 -4.18
N VAL A 360 -12.31 -3.59 -4.47
CA VAL A 360 -10.85 -3.56 -4.68
C VAL A 360 -10.48 -4.35 -5.94
N MET A 361 -9.26 -4.11 -6.43
CA MET A 361 -8.68 -4.89 -7.53
C MET A 361 -7.85 -6.05 -7.00
N THR A 362 -8.01 -7.21 -7.61
CA THR A 362 -7.21 -8.39 -7.33
C THR A 362 -6.62 -8.97 -8.62
N TYR A 363 -5.48 -9.62 -8.48
CA TYR A 363 -4.84 -10.38 -9.54
C TYR A 363 -4.47 -11.76 -9.03
N LYS A 364 -4.98 -12.81 -9.68
CA LYS A 364 -4.81 -14.22 -9.25
C LYS A 364 -5.18 -14.44 -7.77
N GLY A 365 -6.29 -13.83 -7.35
CA GLY A 365 -6.83 -13.97 -5.99
C GLY A 365 -6.10 -13.18 -4.90
N LYS A 366 -5.11 -12.34 -5.26
CA LYS A 366 -4.39 -11.47 -4.31
C LYS A 366 -4.66 -10.01 -4.63
N LEU A 367 -4.63 -9.17 -3.61
CA LEU A 367 -4.74 -7.72 -3.78
C LEU A 367 -3.68 -7.23 -4.77
N ALA A 368 -4.09 -6.41 -5.75
CA ALA A 368 -3.20 -5.85 -6.75
C ALA A 368 -2.48 -4.60 -6.22
N ASP A 369 -1.21 -4.41 -6.59
CA ASP A 369 -0.56 -3.11 -6.44
C ASP A 369 -1.25 -2.12 -7.38
N CYS A 370 -1.74 -1.02 -6.84
CA CYS A 370 -2.50 -0.03 -7.59
C CYS A 370 -1.83 1.33 -7.50
N TYR A 371 -1.41 1.86 -8.64
CA TYR A 371 -0.82 3.19 -8.76
C TYR A 371 -1.67 4.05 -9.70
N TYR A 372 -1.61 5.36 -9.50
CA TYR A 372 -2.27 6.33 -10.37
C TYR A 372 -1.49 7.65 -10.41
N TYR A 373 -1.70 8.41 -11.43
CA TYR A 373 -1.00 9.68 -11.66
C TYR A 373 -1.89 10.63 -12.48
N SER A 374 -1.52 11.91 -12.50
CA SER A 374 -2.38 12.94 -13.09
C SER A 374 -2.59 12.76 -14.59
N THR A 375 -1.52 12.76 -15.38
CA THR A 375 -1.61 12.91 -16.85
C THR A 375 -0.61 12.04 -17.57
N SER A 376 -1.08 11.24 -18.51
CA SER A 376 -0.24 10.49 -19.45
C SER A 376 0.21 11.38 -20.61
N PRO A 377 1.45 11.29 -21.08
CA PRO A 377 1.89 11.93 -22.31
C PRO A 377 1.33 11.26 -23.60
N GLY A 378 0.55 10.19 -23.45
CA GLY A 378 0.02 9.32 -24.49
C GLY A 378 0.47 7.86 -24.38
N TYR A 379 1.33 7.57 -23.43
CA TYR A 379 1.73 6.21 -23.02
C TYR A 379 1.93 6.17 -21.51
N SER A 380 1.47 5.12 -20.84
CA SER A 380 1.87 4.81 -19.47
C SER A 380 3.18 4.05 -19.45
N GLU A 381 3.66 3.76 -18.25
CA GLU A 381 4.89 3.05 -18.01
C GLU A 381 4.66 1.88 -17.04
N ASN A 382 5.64 1.04 -16.91
CA ASN A 382 5.69 -0.04 -15.95
C ASN A 382 6.72 0.26 -14.84
N LEU A 383 6.94 -0.68 -13.91
CA LEU A 383 7.84 -0.45 -12.76
C LEU A 383 9.33 -0.33 -13.14
N GLU A 384 9.71 -0.49 -14.42
CA GLU A 384 11.10 -0.29 -14.87
C GLU A 384 11.63 1.11 -14.53
N VAL A 385 10.75 2.14 -14.56
CA VAL A 385 11.12 3.52 -14.18
C VAL A 385 11.55 3.66 -12.71
N TRP A 386 11.25 2.66 -11.90
CA TRP A 386 11.70 2.55 -10.49
C TRP A 386 12.73 1.44 -10.29
N ASN A 387 13.29 0.88 -11.36
CA ASN A 387 14.21 -0.26 -11.35
C ASN A 387 13.60 -1.51 -10.69
N ALA A 388 12.31 -1.74 -10.86
CA ALA A 388 11.59 -2.88 -10.33
C ALA A 388 10.93 -3.72 -11.44
N ALA A 389 10.73 -5.01 -11.17
CA ALA A 389 9.99 -5.89 -12.08
C ALA A 389 8.49 -5.62 -11.97
N SER A 390 7.81 -5.48 -13.10
CA SER A 390 6.37 -5.32 -13.13
C SER A 390 5.64 -6.66 -13.02
N PRO A 391 4.58 -6.74 -12.21
CA PRO A 391 3.65 -7.87 -12.27
C PRO A 391 2.90 -7.87 -13.60
N GLY A 392 2.37 -9.02 -13.99
CA GLY A 392 1.77 -9.21 -15.32
C GLY A 392 0.55 -8.35 -15.65
N TYR A 393 -0.06 -7.71 -14.65
CA TYR A 393 -1.22 -6.83 -14.81
C TYR A 393 -0.85 -5.33 -14.88
N LEU A 394 0.35 -4.94 -14.48
CA LEU A 394 0.81 -3.54 -14.44
C LEU A 394 1.83 -3.33 -15.56
N LEU A 395 1.31 -3.08 -16.75
CA LEU A 395 2.08 -2.98 -17.99
C LEU A 395 2.07 -1.54 -18.52
N ALA A 396 3.02 -1.25 -19.38
CA ALA A 396 3.01 -0.02 -20.17
C ALA A 396 1.94 -0.09 -21.26
N GLU A 397 1.05 0.91 -21.31
CA GLU A 397 -0.09 0.94 -22.22
C GLU A 397 -0.05 2.15 -23.15
N ASN A 398 -0.60 1.98 -24.35
CA ASN A 398 -0.80 3.06 -25.29
C ASN A 398 -2.14 3.75 -25.01
N HIS A 399 -2.10 5.01 -24.63
CA HIS A 399 -3.27 5.87 -24.37
C HIS A 399 -3.67 6.73 -25.58
N THR A 400 -2.97 6.58 -26.70
CA THR A 400 -3.35 7.23 -27.97
C THR A 400 -4.33 6.35 -28.74
N ARG A 401 -5.08 6.96 -29.67
CA ARG A 401 -5.93 6.22 -30.61
C ARG A 401 -5.15 5.72 -31.84
N GLU A 402 -3.84 5.89 -31.84
CA GLU A 402 -2.93 5.43 -32.87
C GLU A 402 -2.34 4.04 -32.55
N LYS A 403 -1.69 3.42 -33.55
CA LYS A 403 -0.93 2.18 -33.32
C LYS A 403 0.24 2.41 -32.35
N THR A 404 0.46 1.46 -31.49
CA THR A 404 1.61 1.45 -30.56
C THR A 404 2.92 1.58 -31.33
N LYS A 405 3.79 2.45 -30.84
CA LYS A 405 5.12 2.75 -31.39
C LYS A 405 6.17 2.54 -30.34
N ASP A 406 7.34 2.07 -30.74
CA ASP A 406 8.53 2.06 -29.88
C ASP A 406 9.17 3.46 -29.87
N LEU A 407 9.17 4.10 -28.68
CA LEU A 407 9.68 5.43 -28.47
C LEU A 407 11.09 5.45 -27.84
N SER A 408 11.79 4.34 -27.80
CA SER A 408 13.10 4.22 -27.16
C SER A 408 14.21 5.01 -27.85
N SER A 409 14.06 5.29 -29.17
CA SER A 409 15.03 6.14 -29.89
C SER A 409 14.66 7.63 -29.84
N ASP A 410 15.67 8.50 -29.74
CA ASP A 410 15.46 9.95 -29.72
C ASP A 410 14.69 10.46 -30.94
N LYS A 411 14.91 9.86 -32.12
CA LYS A 411 14.17 10.20 -33.35
C LYS A 411 12.68 9.87 -33.27
N ALA A 412 12.34 8.69 -32.76
CA ALA A 412 10.95 8.24 -32.60
C ALA A 412 10.27 9.09 -31.52
N PHE A 413 10.96 9.32 -30.41
CA PHE A 413 10.47 10.16 -29.31
C PHE A 413 10.23 11.60 -29.76
N HIS A 414 11.19 12.21 -30.46
CA HIS A 414 11.04 13.57 -31.00
C HIS A 414 9.78 13.70 -31.88
N LYS A 415 9.58 12.76 -32.80
CA LYS A 415 8.40 12.74 -33.65
C LYS A 415 7.11 12.64 -32.83
N PHE A 416 7.10 11.82 -31.78
CA PHE A 416 5.93 11.65 -30.91
C PHE A 416 5.63 12.87 -30.06
N ILE A 417 6.65 13.42 -29.36
CA ILE A 417 6.41 14.51 -28.38
C ILE A 417 6.08 15.85 -29.03
N THR A 418 6.50 16.05 -30.30
CA THR A 418 6.23 17.25 -31.07
C THR A 418 4.98 17.16 -31.97
N ALA A 419 4.45 15.97 -32.18
CA ALA A 419 3.24 15.77 -32.95
C ALA A 419 1.97 16.15 -32.15
N LYS A 420 0.91 16.56 -32.85
CA LYS A 420 -0.45 16.56 -32.30
C LYS A 420 -0.85 15.08 -32.14
N ALA A 421 -1.19 14.66 -30.94
CA ALA A 421 -1.61 13.29 -30.66
C ALA A 421 -3.11 13.29 -30.31
N ASP A 422 -3.84 12.33 -30.83
CA ASP A 422 -5.19 11.98 -30.41
C ASP A 422 -5.07 10.98 -29.26
N ALA A 423 -5.24 11.45 -28.03
CA ALA A 423 -5.04 10.67 -26.81
C ALA A 423 -6.10 11.01 -25.76
N TYR A 424 -6.39 10.06 -24.87
CA TYR A 424 -7.35 10.30 -23.78
C TYR A 424 -6.99 11.52 -22.90
N ASP A 425 -5.71 11.76 -22.69
CA ASP A 425 -5.20 12.83 -21.82
C ASP A 425 -5.00 14.19 -22.52
N GLU A 426 -5.34 14.33 -23.80
CA GLU A 426 -4.99 15.51 -24.62
C GLU A 426 -5.52 16.85 -24.07
N ASN A 427 -6.61 16.82 -23.30
CA ASN A 427 -7.21 17.99 -22.68
C ASN A 427 -6.55 18.41 -21.35
N SER A 428 -5.55 17.65 -20.87
CA SER A 428 -4.81 18.03 -19.67
C SER A 428 -3.84 19.17 -19.97
N PRO A 429 -3.73 20.20 -19.10
CA PRO A 429 -2.69 21.23 -19.20
C PRO A 429 -1.27 20.65 -19.26
N TYR A 430 -1.06 19.49 -18.63
CA TYR A 430 0.23 18.82 -18.58
C TYR A 430 0.47 17.80 -19.72
N PHE A 431 -0.46 17.65 -20.64
CA PHE A 431 -0.30 16.71 -21.76
C PHE A 431 0.96 17.01 -22.57
N ARG A 432 1.28 18.30 -22.76
CA ARG A 432 2.55 18.78 -23.32
C ARG A 432 3.05 19.97 -22.52
N TRP A 433 4.36 20.05 -22.36
CA TRP A 433 4.98 21.15 -21.63
C TRP A 433 6.41 21.44 -22.13
N THR A 434 6.86 22.66 -21.86
CA THR A 434 8.25 23.08 -22.07
C THR A 434 8.83 23.55 -20.75
N ALA A 435 9.98 23.00 -20.37
CA ALA A 435 10.68 23.40 -19.14
C ALA A 435 12.00 24.09 -19.48
N THR A 436 12.22 25.25 -18.91
CA THR A 436 13.47 26.00 -19.01
C THR A 436 14.26 25.85 -17.72
N LEU A 437 15.43 25.23 -17.81
CA LEU A 437 16.36 25.06 -16.69
C LEU A 437 17.47 26.11 -16.79
N SER A 438 17.89 26.66 -15.65
CA SER A 438 18.99 27.61 -15.55
C SER A 438 20.09 27.09 -14.62
N ALA A 439 21.29 26.96 -15.14
CA ALA A 439 22.47 26.61 -14.35
C ALA A 439 22.83 27.63 -13.24
N LYS A 440 22.19 28.82 -13.25
CA LYS A 440 22.37 29.84 -12.22
C LYS A 440 21.57 29.58 -10.96
N LEU A 441 20.52 28.74 -11.03
CA LEU A 441 19.60 28.51 -9.91
C LEU A 441 20.10 27.47 -8.90
N GLY A 442 20.96 26.56 -9.35
CA GLY A 442 21.48 25.50 -8.52
C GLY A 442 22.97 25.26 -8.76
N MET A 443 23.61 24.73 -7.74
CA MET A 443 25.00 24.27 -7.80
C MET A 443 25.06 22.94 -7.07
N ASP A 444 25.71 21.96 -7.66
CA ASP A 444 26.04 20.71 -6.97
C ASP A 444 27.25 20.96 -6.06
N GLU A 445 27.16 20.57 -4.80
CA GLU A 445 28.21 20.82 -3.80
C GLU A 445 29.56 20.17 -4.20
N THR A 446 29.49 19.01 -4.84
CA THR A 446 30.68 18.25 -5.26
C THR A 446 31.18 18.67 -6.62
N TYR A 447 30.27 18.82 -7.59
CA TYR A 447 30.63 18.95 -9.01
C TYR A 447 30.49 20.36 -9.59
N GLY A 448 29.90 21.31 -8.84
CA GLY A 448 29.78 22.69 -9.26
C GLY A 448 28.54 22.93 -10.16
N LYS A 449 28.66 23.87 -11.13
CA LYS A 449 27.52 24.28 -11.96
C LYS A 449 27.18 23.26 -13.04
N LEU A 450 25.88 23.06 -13.28
CA LEU A 450 25.37 22.23 -14.37
C LEU A 450 25.74 22.83 -15.73
N LYS A 451 26.31 22.02 -16.62
CA LYS A 451 26.70 22.41 -17.98
C LYS A 451 25.83 21.77 -19.06
N LYS A 452 25.54 20.48 -18.89
CA LYS A 452 24.87 19.68 -19.93
C LYS A 452 24.08 18.54 -19.32
N LEU A 453 23.02 18.13 -20.01
CA LEU A 453 22.28 16.89 -19.78
C LEU A 453 22.50 15.92 -20.94
N LYS A 454 22.45 14.62 -20.65
CA LYS A 454 22.52 13.56 -21.65
C LYS A 454 21.55 12.46 -21.26
N VAL A 455 20.58 12.15 -22.11
CA VAL A 455 19.71 10.98 -21.97
C VAL A 455 20.54 9.76 -22.39
N ASN A 456 20.71 8.79 -21.48
CA ASN A 456 21.50 7.59 -21.74
C ASN A 456 20.60 6.43 -22.19
N LYS A 457 19.43 6.31 -21.56
CA LYS A 457 18.47 5.24 -21.82
C LYS A 457 17.03 5.77 -21.72
N ARG A 458 16.19 5.31 -22.62
CA ARG A 458 14.75 5.60 -22.68
C ARG A 458 13.98 4.31 -22.78
N SER A 459 12.81 4.22 -22.14
CA SER A 459 11.89 3.09 -22.28
C SER A 459 11.21 3.08 -23.65
N THR A 460 10.57 1.98 -23.98
CA THR A 460 9.73 1.87 -25.20
C THR A 460 8.51 2.81 -25.19
N SER A 461 8.06 3.25 -24.00
CA SER A 461 7.01 4.26 -23.82
C SER A 461 7.52 5.70 -23.85
N GLY A 462 8.83 5.91 -23.97
CA GLY A 462 9.44 7.22 -24.11
C GLY A 462 9.94 7.87 -22.82
N TYR A 463 9.82 7.23 -21.66
CA TYR A 463 10.33 7.78 -20.40
C TYR A 463 11.85 7.63 -20.29
N VAL A 464 12.51 8.63 -19.73
CA VAL A 464 13.96 8.61 -19.46
C VAL A 464 14.24 7.70 -18.27
N LEU A 465 14.94 6.60 -18.52
CA LEU A 465 15.34 5.61 -17.51
C LEU A 465 16.71 5.91 -16.92
N SER A 466 17.58 6.60 -17.68
CA SER A 466 18.91 6.99 -17.21
C SER A 466 19.31 8.34 -17.80
N LEU A 467 19.68 9.28 -16.94
CA LEU A 467 20.07 10.64 -17.26
C LEU A 467 21.45 10.96 -16.68
N THR A 468 22.40 11.42 -17.49
CA THR A 468 23.65 11.98 -17.01
C THR A 468 23.57 13.51 -16.95
N MET A 469 23.86 14.06 -15.79
CA MET A 469 24.08 15.49 -15.54
C MET A 469 25.57 15.78 -15.55
N VAL A 470 26.04 16.59 -16.51
CA VAL A 470 27.45 16.98 -16.65
C VAL A 470 27.63 18.34 -16.00
N PHE A 471 28.58 18.44 -15.08
CA PHE A 471 28.92 19.64 -14.31
C PHE A 471 30.31 20.17 -14.65
N GLU A 472 30.76 21.22 -13.97
CA GLU A 472 32.10 21.81 -14.16
C GLU A 472 33.23 20.85 -13.81
N LYS A 473 33.06 20.03 -12.76
CA LYS A 473 34.10 19.19 -12.15
C LYS A 473 33.82 17.68 -12.26
N GLY A 474 32.82 17.27 -13.02
CA GLY A 474 32.49 15.87 -13.17
C GLY A 474 31.06 15.64 -13.68
N GLU A 475 30.58 14.42 -13.58
CA GLU A 475 29.26 14.04 -14.01
C GLU A 475 28.59 13.10 -13.01
N ARG A 476 27.26 13.10 -13.02
CA ARG A 476 26.41 12.25 -12.19
C ARG A 476 25.33 11.63 -13.03
N THR A 477 25.18 10.30 -12.96
CA THR A 477 24.09 9.55 -13.58
C THR A 477 22.98 9.28 -12.58
N ILE A 478 21.74 9.43 -13.00
CA ILE A 478 20.51 9.22 -12.21
C ILE A 478 19.61 8.26 -12.99
N GLU A 479 19.00 7.28 -12.32
CA GLU A 479 18.29 6.18 -12.97
C GLU A 479 16.83 6.01 -12.56
N LYS A 480 16.34 6.70 -11.52
CA LYS A 480 14.93 6.59 -11.11
C LYS A 480 14.14 7.82 -11.54
N GLU A 481 12.94 7.59 -12.01
CA GLU A 481 12.03 8.62 -12.53
C GLU A 481 11.88 9.81 -11.56
N ASN A 482 11.55 9.53 -10.31
CA ASN A 482 11.37 10.56 -9.29
C ASN A 482 12.67 11.31 -8.99
N GLU A 483 13.81 10.61 -8.91
CA GLU A 483 15.13 11.24 -8.68
C GLU A 483 15.51 12.17 -9.84
N ILE A 484 15.23 11.75 -11.09
CA ILE A 484 15.44 12.59 -12.29
C ILE A 484 14.61 13.87 -12.20
N ARG A 485 13.32 13.76 -11.90
CA ARG A 485 12.39 14.90 -11.81
C ARG A 485 12.84 15.92 -10.76
N TYR A 486 13.14 15.47 -9.54
CA TYR A 486 13.58 16.33 -8.45
C TYR A 486 14.99 16.91 -8.66
N ALA A 487 15.91 16.14 -9.24
CA ALA A 487 17.26 16.65 -9.57
C ALA A 487 17.19 17.80 -10.59
N LEU A 488 16.33 17.69 -11.60
CA LEU A 488 16.11 18.75 -12.58
C LEU A 488 15.34 19.93 -11.99
N GLY A 489 14.44 19.71 -11.05
CA GLY A 489 13.67 20.75 -10.36
C GLY A 489 14.53 21.79 -9.67
N LYS A 490 15.72 21.41 -9.16
CA LYS A 490 16.70 22.35 -8.58
C LYS A 490 17.14 23.46 -9.54
N TYR A 491 17.04 23.21 -10.84
CA TYR A 491 17.45 24.12 -11.91
C TYR A 491 16.26 24.71 -12.67
N LEU A 492 15.02 24.30 -12.34
CA LEU A 492 13.83 24.71 -13.07
C LEU A 492 13.55 26.20 -12.84
N LEU A 493 13.58 26.97 -13.93
CA LEU A 493 13.28 28.38 -13.95
C LEU A 493 11.80 28.61 -14.30
N ASP A 494 11.39 28.11 -15.46
CA ASP A 494 10.03 28.28 -15.98
C ASP A 494 9.51 26.95 -16.53
N LEU A 495 8.21 26.76 -16.39
CA LEU A 495 7.46 25.63 -16.91
C LEU A 495 6.23 26.16 -17.63
N ASP A 496 6.22 26.07 -18.96
CA ASP A 496 5.11 26.45 -19.82
C ASP A 496 4.24 25.23 -20.11
N LEU A 497 2.95 25.29 -19.80
CA LEU A 497 1.96 24.23 -19.97
C LEU A 497 1.18 24.40 -21.28
N ALA A 498 0.46 23.35 -21.71
CA ALA A 498 -0.29 23.33 -22.95
C ALA A 498 -1.44 24.39 -23.01
N ASP A 499 -2.00 24.76 -21.87
CA ASP A 499 -3.06 25.76 -21.72
C ASP A 499 -2.54 27.20 -21.66
N GLY A 500 -1.24 27.43 -21.83
CA GLY A 500 -0.59 28.72 -21.72
C GLY A 500 -0.21 29.15 -20.29
N THR A 501 -0.51 28.31 -19.29
CA THR A 501 -0.07 28.55 -17.90
C THR A 501 1.45 28.47 -17.81
N ASN A 502 2.08 29.45 -17.16
CA ASN A 502 3.48 29.44 -16.78
C ASN A 502 3.62 29.24 -15.27
N LYS A 503 4.47 28.33 -14.86
CA LYS A 503 4.84 28.10 -13.44
C LYS A 503 6.32 28.40 -13.24
N HIS A 504 6.60 29.32 -12.34
CA HIS A 504 7.95 29.74 -12.01
C HIS A 504 8.51 28.93 -10.81
N ARG A 505 9.71 28.39 -10.95
CA ARG A 505 10.44 27.66 -9.89
C ARG A 505 9.65 26.53 -9.23
N ALA A 506 9.00 25.66 -10.01
CA ALA A 506 8.42 24.45 -9.48
C ALA A 506 9.50 23.50 -8.92
N SER A 507 9.18 22.72 -7.92
CA SER A 507 10.13 21.84 -7.20
C SER A 507 10.64 20.66 -8.01
N SER A 508 9.94 20.28 -9.09
CA SER A 508 10.31 19.20 -10.01
C SER A 508 9.80 19.48 -11.41
N VAL A 509 10.41 18.83 -12.43
CA VAL A 509 9.77 18.74 -13.74
C VAL A 509 8.57 17.79 -13.66
N PRO A 510 7.52 17.96 -14.52
CA PRO A 510 6.25 17.23 -14.36
C PRO A 510 6.38 15.70 -14.49
N SER A 511 7.20 15.23 -15.41
CA SER A 511 7.43 13.78 -15.64
C SER A 511 8.87 13.54 -16.10
N ALA A 512 9.27 12.28 -16.19
CA ALA A 512 10.52 11.87 -16.84
C ALA A 512 10.33 11.60 -18.36
N CYS A 513 9.19 11.94 -18.93
CA CYS A 513 8.91 11.80 -20.37
C CYS A 513 9.23 13.09 -21.12
N PHE A 514 10.51 13.29 -21.47
CA PHE A 514 10.98 14.51 -22.13
C PHE A 514 12.17 14.28 -23.05
N GLU A 515 12.42 15.23 -23.95
CA GLU A 515 13.66 15.38 -24.72
C GLU A 515 14.37 16.67 -24.36
N ILE A 516 15.65 16.74 -24.71
CA ILE A 516 16.47 17.94 -24.54
C ILE A 516 16.43 18.72 -25.85
N LYS A 517 15.57 19.75 -25.91
CA LYS A 517 15.37 20.59 -27.10
C LYS A 517 16.59 21.45 -27.44
N SER A 518 17.21 22.04 -26.42
CA SER A 518 18.43 22.86 -26.60
C SER A 518 19.23 23.00 -25.33
N GLN A 519 20.54 23.22 -25.48
CA GLN A 519 21.47 23.47 -24.39
C GLN A 519 22.48 24.54 -24.80
N LYS A 520 22.28 25.77 -24.34
CA LYS A 520 23.12 26.92 -24.75
C LYS A 520 23.33 27.90 -23.59
N LYS A 521 24.59 28.35 -23.38
CA LYS A 521 24.96 29.42 -22.43
C LYS A 521 24.40 29.26 -21.01
N GLY A 522 24.35 28.04 -20.47
CA GLY A 522 23.86 27.76 -19.12
C GLY A 522 22.33 27.68 -19.01
N THR A 523 21.63 27.70 -20.13
CA THR A 523 20.18 27.46 -20.22
C THR A 523 19.95 26.13 -20.96
N ILE A 524 19.11 25.27 -20.39
CA ILE A 524 18.69 23.99 -20.98
C ILE A 524 17.18 24.02 -21.13
N VAL A 525 16.70 23.72 -22.32
CA VAL A 525 15.26 23.66 -22.61
C VAL A 525 14.88 22.20 -22.85
N LEU A 526 13.86 21.75 -22.13
CA LEU A 526 13.25 20.43 -22.28
C LEU A 526 11.88 20.59 -22.94
N THR A 527 11.51 19.65 -23.80
CA THR A 527 10.12 19.46 -24.28
C THR A 527 9.65 18.11 -23.78
N GLY A 528 8.53 18.08 -23.10
CA GLY A 528 8.01 16.87 -22.48
C GLY A 528 6.49 16.81 -22.44
N GLY A 529 5.98 15.76 -21.84
CA GLY A 529 4.54 15.54 -21.66
C GLY A 529 4.25 14.67 -20.45
N GLY A 530 3.01 14.78 -19.96
CA GLY A 530 2.53 14.08 -18.79
C GLY A 530 2.89 14.72 -17.45
N PHE A 531 2.19 14.28 -16.40
CA PHE A 531 2.44 14.68 -15.02
C PHE A 531 2.27 13.51 -14.07
N GLY A 532 3.34 13.15 -13.38
CA GLY A 532 3.44 12.00 -12.46
C GLY A 532 4.42 10.95 -12.96
N HIS A 533 4.38 9.80 -12.31
CA HIS A 533 5.32 8.69 -12.54
C HIS A 533 5.00 7.84 -13.79
N GLY A 534 3.77 7.94 -14.33
CA GLY A 534 3.36 7.22 -15.54
C GLY A 534 2.89 5.78 -15.32
N ILE A 535 2.80 5.28 -14.09
CA ILE A 535 2.47 3.88 -13.79
C ILE A 535 1.01 3.76 -13.37
N GLY A 536 0.28 2.79 -13.95
CA GLY A 536 -1.12 2.52 -13.64
C GLY A 536 -2.08 3.52 -14.26
N MET A 537 -3.12 3.94 -13.53
CA MET A 537 -4.20 4.77 -14.06
C MET A 537 -3.82 6.24 -14.23
N SER A 538 -4.01 6.80 -15.43
CA SER A 538 -4.03 8.24 -15.64
C SER A 538 -5.38 8.82 -15.25
N GLN A 539 -5.39 9.85 -14.39
CA GLN A 539 -6.62 10.49 -13.91
C GLN A 539 -7.36 11.25 -15.03
N TYR A 540 -6.62 12.02 -15.86
CA TYR A 540 -7.20 12.70 -17.02
C TYR A 540 -7.66 11.71 -18.09
N GLY A 541 -6.91 10.62 -18.30
CA GLY A 541 -7.31 9.54 -19.20
C GLY A 541 -8.59 8.85 -18.74
N ALA A 542 -8.70 8.55 -17.45
CA ALA A 542 -9.91 7.97 -16.85
C ALA A 542 -11.13 8.91 -17.03
N ASP A 543 -10.94 10.23 -16.82
CA ASP A 543 -11.98 11.24 -17.05
C ASP A 543 -12.49 11.23 -18.49
N ALA A 544 -11.57 11.25 -19.46
CA ALA A 544 -11.92 11.20 -20.88
C ALA A 544 -12.68 9.92 -21.23
N MET A 545 -12.21 8.76 -20.78
CA MET A 545 -12.89 7.49 -20.99
C MET A 545 -14.30 7.46 -20.39
N GLY A 546 -14.47 8.00 -19.17
CA GLY A 546 -15.78 8.11 -18.53
C GLY A 546 -16.72 9.07 -19.27
N LYS A 547 -16.23 10.18 -19.83
CA LYS A 547 -16.98 11.08 -20.70
C LYS A 547 -17.38 10.41 -22.03
N GLU A 548 -16.64 9.42 -22.49
CA GLU A 548 -17.00 8.57 -23.63
C GLU A 548 -17.97 7.43 -23.26
N GLY A 549 -18.45 7.37 -22.02
CA GLY A 549 -19.43 6.40 -21.55
C GLY A 549 -18.86 5.10 -20.99
N LYS A 550 -17.54 4.98 -20.88
CA LYS A 550 -16.90 3.82 -20.23
C LYS A 550 -17.24 3.75 -18.75
N LYS A 551 -17.52 2.54 -18.26
CA LYS A 551 -17.75 2.28 -16.85
C LYS A 551 -16.43 2.13 -16.09
N TRP A 552 -16.44 2.35 -14.79
CA TRP A 552 -15.25 2.29 -13.96
C TRP A 552 -14.47 0.96 -14.09
N GLN A 553 -15.19 -0.17 -14.29
CA GLN A 553 -14.53 -1.47 -14.51
C GLN A 553 -13.79 -1.51 -15.86
N GLU A 554 -14.36 -0.92 -16.91
CA GLU A 554 -13.72 -0.84 -18.24
C GLU A 554 -12.51 0.12 -18.18
N ILE A 555 -12.63 1.22 -17.44
CA ILE A 555 -11.55 2.18 -17.20
C ILE A 555 -10.39 1.45 -16.51
N LEU A 556 -10.64 0.84 -15.36
CA LEU A 556 -9.60 0.13 -14.62
C LEU A 556 -9.03 -1.06 -15.38
N GLY A 557 -9.85 -1.84 -16.08
CA GLY A 557 -9.39 -2.96 -16.94
C GLY A 557 -8.54 -2.51 -18.14
N PHE A 558 -8.64 -1.23 -18.56
CA PHE A 558 -7.73 -0.67 -19.56
C PHE A 558 -6.32 -0.46 -18.98
N TYR A 559 -6.20 0.05 -17.76
CA TYR A 559 -4.92 0.35 -17.11
C TYR A 559 -4.28 -0.85 -16.41
N PHE A 560 -5.08 -1.79 -15.93
CA PHE A 560 -4.64 -2.96 -15.17
C PHE A 560 -5.16 -4.23 -15.85
N LYS A 561 -4.25 -5.01 -16.43
CA LYS A 561 -4.63 -6.18 -17.24
C LYS A 561 -5.01 -7.38 -16.38
N ASP A 562 -6.02 -8.12 -16.81
CA ASP A 562 -6.43 -9.38 -16.18
C ASP A 562 -6.72 -9.27 -14.66
N VAL A 563 -7.05 -8.06 -14.17
CA VAL A 563 -7.52 -7.88 -12.79
C VAL A 563 -8.98 -8.27 -12.67
N THR A 564 -9.37 -8.67 -11.48
CA THR A 564 -10.76 -8.88 -11.08
C THR A 564 -11.15 -7.87 -10.03
N PHE A 565 -12.44 -7.53 -9.99
CA PHE A 565 -13.02 -6.62 -9.01
C PHE A 565 -13.78 -7.46 -7.98
N THR A 566 -13.34 -7.40 -6.74
CA THR A 566 -13.85 -8.23 -5.64
C THR A 566 -14.18 -7.32 -4.48
N ASN A 567 -15.24 -7.65 -3.74
CA ASN A 567 -15.44 -6.99 -2.46
C ASN A 567 -14.36 -7.47 -1.48
N VAL A 568 -13.74 -6.55 -0.77
CA VAL A 568 -12.62 -6.85 0.14
C VAL A 568 -13.01 -7.84 1.24
N PHE A 569 -14.27 -7.84 1.66
CA PHE A 569 -14.79 -8.77 2.67
C PHE A 569 -15.01 -10.20 2.13
N ASP A 570 -14.94 -10.38 0.81
CA ASP A 570 -15.04 -11.69 0.14
C ASP A 570 -13.66 -12.26 -0.23
N LEU A 571 -12.57 -11.57 0.11
CA LEU A 571 -11.22 -12.08 -0.14
C LEU A 571 -10.91 -13.21 0.85
N ASP A 572 -10.56 -14.39 0.31
CA ASP A 572 -9.92 -15.45 1.08
C ASP A 572 -8.50 -14.95 1.46
N THR A 573 -8.33 -14.54 2.71
CA THR A 573 -7.07 -13.98 3.26
C THR A 573 -6.07 -15.07 3.68
#